data_64d0f63549f1ae8d1b9af0e2d1523be4
#
_entry.id   64d0f63549f1ae8d1b9af0e2d1523be4
#
_cell.length_a   1.000
_cell.length_b   1.000
_cell.length_c   1.000
_cell.angle_alpha   90.00
_cell.angle_beta   90.00
_cell.angle_gamma   90.00
#
_symmetry.space_group_name_H-M   'P 1'
#
loop_
_entity.id
_entity.type
_entity.pdbx_description
1 polymer ?
#
loop_
_entity_poly.entity_id
_entity_poly.type
_entity_poly.pdbx_seq_one_letter_code
_entity_poly.pdbx_strand_id
1 'polypeptide(L)'
;MIVDRYYYHQLNKKEQAIYKAFYNGVMAYQEIIPIPVSGEFTHNSFEHIFMALTRDNPLIYFLNQSACSIAHDIFGHIAICPQYFFSKEKIKEYSRKIEKVVNELAGKLHLLECSDYEKELRVHDWICQNVAYDYEGTDKDKVSRVIASHNILGVFAYHKAQCEGIAKAVKVLLNAVDVKCIVVTGTAGKDGNMGPHAWNIVNIDGEPYHLDATWDISLPESMRITYDYFNLTDDLMNLEHNPENVLPKCNKGSANYFIKNRCDFQTRYTLLKYIQAQIEHGKKELLFLSLIHISEPTRLRRI
;
A
#
# COMPACT_ATOMS: atom_id res chain seq x y z
N MET A 1 15.55 -3.67 -8.52
CA MET A 1 14.37 -3.58 -7.64
C MET A 1 14.81 -3.77 -6.21
N ILE A 2 14.76 -2.73 -5.40
CA ILE A 2 15.00 -2.81 -3.95
C ILE A 2 13.77 -3.46 -3.32
N VAL A 3 13.93 -4.63 -2.69
CA VAL A 3 12.86 -5.22 -1.87
C VAL A 3 13.01 -4.65 -0.46
N ASP A 4 12.15 -3.73 -0.07
CA ASP A 4 12.09 -3.26 1.31
C ASP A 4 11.47 -4.36 2.18
N ARG A 5 12.31 -5.00 3.00
CA ARG A 5 11.91 -6.09 3.92
C ARG A 5 11.70 -5.56 5.32
N TYR A 6 10.90 -4.54 5.46
CA TYR A 6 10.64 -3.86 6.73
C TYR A 6 10.15 -4.83 7.81
N TYR A 7 9.16 -5.65 7.50
CA TYR A 7 8.57 -6.58 8.46
C TYR A 7 9.50 -7.74 8.81
N TYR A 8 10.28 -8.25 7.85
CA TYR A 8 11.33 -9.24 8.12
C TYR A 8 12.31 -8.76 9.21
N HIS A 9 12.70 -7.50 9.19
CA HIS A 9 13.64 -6.94 10.15
C HIS A 9 13.06 -6.77 11.57
N GLN A 10 11.73 -6.80 11.71
CA GLN A 10 11.06 -6.78 13.02
C GLN A 10 10.89 -8.16 13.63
N LEU A 11 11.03 -9.22 12.85
CA LEU A 11 10.95 -10.59 13.32
C LEU A 11 12.16 -10.95 14.19
N ASN A 12 11.95 -11.80 15.20
CA ASN A 12 13.07 -12.38 15.93
C ASN A 12 13.87 -13.37 15.08
N LYS A 13 15.05 -13.80 15.55
CA LYS A 13 15.96 -14.68 14.76
C LYS A 13 15.32 -16.01 14.33
N LYS A 14 14.47 -16.62 15.17
CA LYS A 14 13.75 -17.86 14.87
C LYS A 14 12.74 -17.60 13.75
N GLU A 15 11.93 -16.57 13.88
CA GLU A 15 10.94 -16.17 12.89
C GLU A 15 11.60 -15.78 11.56
N GLN A 16 12.73 -15.07 11.58
CA GLN A 16 13.51 -14.73 10.38
C GLN A 16 14.00 -15.98 9.63
N ALA A 17 14.41 -17.03 10.36
CA ALA A 17 14.82 -18.29 9.75
C ALA A 17 13.63 -18.99 9.05
N ILE A 18 12.45 -19.00 9.71
CA ILE A 18 11.21 -19.55 9.14
C ILE A 18 10.78 -18.73 7.93
N TYR A 19 10.78 -17.39 8.03
CA TYR A 19 10.45 -16.50 6.92
C TYR A 19 11.30 -16.79 5.69
N LYS A 20 12.62 -16.95 5.86
CA LYS A 20 13.53 -17.28 4.74
C LYS A 20 13.22 -18.64 4.11
N ALA A 21 13.00 -19.66 4.94
CA ALA A 21 12.63 -21.00 4.45
C ALA A 21 11.30 -20.93 3.69
N PHE A 22 10.31 -20.26 4.26
CA PHE A 22 8.99 -20.09 3.65
C PHE A 22 9.06 -19.30 2.34
N TYR A 23 9.76 -18.16 2.32
CA TYR A 23 9.99 -17.38 1.08
C TYR A 23 10.64 -18.24 -0.02
N ASN A 24 11.74 -18.92 0.30
CA ASN A 24 12.45 -19.73 -0.68
C ASN A 24 11.59 -20.90 -1.21
N GLY A 25 10.85 -21.58 -0.33
CA GLY A 25 9.96 -22.66 -0.69
C GLY A 25 8.80 -22.19 -1.57
N VAL A 26 8.17 -21.06 -1.22
CA VAL A 26 7.09 -20.47 -2.03
C VAL A 26 7.60 -20.04 -3.41
N MET A 27 8.78 -19.41 -3.48
CA MET A 27 9.37 -19.03 -4.77
C MET A 27 9.80 -20.23 -5.63
N ALA A 28 10.08 -21.37 -5.00
CA ALA A 28 10.34 -22.65 -5.66
C ALA A 28 9.05 -23.45 -5.97
N TYR A 29 7.88 -22.95 -5.54
CA TYR A 29 6.57 -23.62 -5.68
C TYR A 29 6.52 -25.00 -4.99
N GLN A 30 7.15 -25.11 -3.81
CA GLN A 30 7.12 -26.34 -3.03
C GLN A 30 5.76 -26.54 -2.39
N GLU A 31 5.30 -27.80 -2.32
CA GLU A 31 4.05 -28.18 -1.64
C GLU A 31 4.26 -28.42 -0.14
N ILE A 32 5.49 -28.75 0.26
CA ILE A 32 5.89 -28.97 1.65
C ILE A 32 7.20 -28.23 1.86
N ILE A 33 7.22 -27.31 2.81
CA ILE A 33 8.38 -26.47 3.15
C ILE A 33 8.82 -26.80 4.57
N PRO A 34 9.87 -27.61 4.77
CA PRO A 34 10.45 -27.84 6.09
C PRO A 34 10.93 -26.52 6.70
N ILE A 35 10.59 -26.26 7.95
CA ILE A 35 11.08 -25.08 8.65
C ILE A 35 12.24 -25.46 9.58
N PRO A 36 13.31 -24.63 9.65
CA PRO A 36 14.55 -24.95 10.34
C PRO A 36 14.45 -24.66 11.84
N VAL A 37 13.37 -25.13 12.47
CA VAL A 37 13.13 -24.93 13.91
C VAL A 37 12.50 -26.18 14.51
N SER A 38 12.84 -26.41 15.79
CA SER A 38 12.22 -27.45 16.62
C SER A 38 11.41 -26.79 17.73
N GLY A 39 10.47 -27.54 18.28
CA GLY A 39 9.61 -27.10 19.38
C GLY A 39 8.30 -26.48 18.88
N GLU A 40 7.67 -25.70 19.74
CA GLU A 40 6.34 -25.14 19.45
C GLU A 40 6.35 -24.12 18.31
N PHE A 41 5.49 -24.35 17.34
CA PHE A 41 5.19 -23.42 16.24
C PHE A 41 3.66 -23.32 16.13
N THR A 42 3.13 -22.22 16.65
CA THR A 42 1.70 -21.98 16.74
C THR A 42 1.12 -21.39 15.47
N HIS A 43 -0.20 -21.46 15.34
CA HIS A 43 -0.94 -20.78 14.26
C HIS A 43 -0.67 -19.26 14.27
N ASN A 44 -0.65 -18.63 15.44
CA ASN A 44 -0.34 -17.20 15.58
C ASN A 44 1.08 -16.86 15.07
N SER A 45 2.06 -17.71 15.36
CA SER A 45 3.43 -17.54 14.84
C SER A 45 3.47 -17.67 13.32
N PHE A 46 2.69 -18.60 12.76
CA PHE A 46 2.54 -18.74 11.31
C PHE A 46 1.91 -17.48 10.70
N GLU A 47 0.79 -17.01 11.23
CA GLU A 47 0.12 -15.81 10.73
C GLU A 47 1.03 -14.58 10.77
N HIS A 48 1.77 -14.38 11.87
CA HIS A 48 2.72 -13.28 12.00
C HIS A 48 3.78 -13.30 10.89
N ILE A 49 4.38 -14.48 10.65
CA ILE A 49 5.38 -14.66 9.58
C ILE A 49 4.76 -14.53 8.19
N PHE A 50 3.56 -15.08 8.00
CA PHE A 50 2.82 -14.98 6.73
C PHE A 50 2.52 -13.52 6.37
N MET A 51 2.02 -12.74 7.33
CA MET A 51 1.73 -11.33 7.14
C MET A 51 3.01 -10.53 6.83
N ALA A 52 4.11 -10.79 7.55
CA ALA A 52 5.40 -10.19 7.25
C ALA A 52 5.85 -10.52 5.81
N LEU A 53 5.75 -11.80 5.41
CA LEU A 53 6.13 -12.25 4.08
C LEU A 53 5.35 -11.55 2.97
N THR A 54 4.04 -11.49 3.07
CA THR A 54 3.17 -10.95 2.01
C THR A 54 3.17 -9.43 1.94
N ARG A 55 3.37 -8.73 3.07
CA ARG A 55 3.54 -7.27 3.10
C ARG A 55 4.89 -6.84 2.53
N ASP A 56 5.96 -7.58 2.84
CA ASP A 56 7.27 -7.32 2.25
C ASP A 56 7.33 -7.67 0.76
N ASN A 57 6.60 -8.70 0.32
CA ASN A 57 6.69 -9.25 -1.03
C ASN A 57 5.32 -9.32 -1.74
N PRO A 58 4.73 -8.20 -2.16
CA PRO A 58 3.42 -8.18 -2.83
C PRO A 58 3.36 -8.98 -4.13
N LEU A 59 4.51 -9.28 -4.74
CA LEU A 59 4.62 -10.16 -5.91
C LEU A 59 4.32 -11.63 -5.58
N ILE A 60 4.19 -12.01 -4.29
CA ILE A 60 3.65 -13.31 -3.86
C ILE A 60 2.10 -13.23 -3.78
N TYR A 61 1.46 -12.77 -4.84
CA TYR A 61 0.01 -12.62 -4.96
C TYR A 61 -0.75 -13.95 -5.11
N PHE A 62 -0.03 -15.03 -5.33
CA PHE A 62 -0.58 -16.33 -5.66
C PHE A 62 -0.72 -17.29 -4.47
N LEU A 63 -0.35 -16.87 -3.27
CA LEU A 63 -0.40 -17.68 -2.05
C LEU A 63 -1.76 -17.53 -1.36
N ASN A 64 -2.40 -18.68 -1.07
CA ASN A 64 -3.71 -18.72 -0.39
C ASN A 64 -3.52 -18.92 1.12
N GLN A 65 -3.58 -17.85 1.90
CA GLN A 65 -3.40 -17.89 3.35
C GLN A 65 -4.37 -18.85 4.04
N SER A 66 -5.65 -18.76 3.71
CA SER A 66 -6.69 -19.51 4.42
C SER A 66 -6.63 -21.03 4.20
N ALA A 67 -5.90 -21.47 3.17
CA ALA A 67 -5.73 -22.88 2.87
C ALA A 67 -4.32 -23.42 3.19
N CYS A 68 -3.37 -22.54 3.63
CA CYS A 68 -2.09 -23.00 4.13
C CYS A 68 -2.25 -23.76 5.43
N SER A 69 -1.46 -24.80 5.65
CA SER A 69 -1.49 -25.61 6.87
C SER A 69 -0.09 -25.85 7.43
N ILE A 70 -0.03 -26.25 8.69
CA ILE A 70 1.20 -26.66 9.37
C ILE A 70 1.13 -28.18 9.55
N ALA A 71 2.17 -28.89 9.12
CA ALA A 71 2.30 -30.33 9.28
C ALA A 71 3.41 -30.65 10.30
N HIS A 72 3.22 -31.76 11.03
CA HIS A 72 4.20 -32.32 11.94
C HIS A 72 4.45 -33.76 11.55
N ASP A 73 5.69 -34.19 11.54
CA ASP A 73 6.02 -35.60 11.40
C ASP A 73 6.13 -36.31 12.78
N ILE A 74 6.30 -37.60 12.75
CA ILE A 74 6.42 -38.45 13.96
C ILE A 74 7.68 -38.16 14.79
N PHE A 75 8.67 -37.46 14.22
CA PHE A 75 9.91 -37.06 14.87
C PHE A 75 9.87 -35.62 15.41
N GLY A 76 8.71 -34.92 15.24
CA GLY A 76 8.52 -33.55 15.69
C GLY A 76 9.11 -32.50 14.73
N HIS A 77 9.49 -32.87 13.51
CA HIS A 77 9.82 -31.87 12.50
C HIS A 77 8.55 -31.18 12.02
N ILE A 78 8.69 -29.88 11.72
CA ILE A 78 7.58 -29.02 11.33
C ILE A 78 7.78 -28.58 9.89
N ALA A 79 6.67 -28.55 9.13
CA ALA A 79 6.64 -28.04 7.77
C ALA A 79 5.42 -27.14 7.56
N ILE A 80 5.57 -26.13 6.72
CA ILE A 80 4.46 -25.35 6.17
C ILE A 80 4.05 -25.99 4.85
N CYS A 81 2.73 -26.24 4.69
CA CYS A 81 2.15 -26.75 3.45
C CYS A 81 1.39 -25.60 2.78
N PRO A 82 2.06 -24.83 1.89
CA PRO A 82 1.41 -23.72 1.20
C PRO A 82 0.36 -24.24 0.22
N GLN A 83 -0.66 -23.42 0.01
CA GLN A 83 -1.64 -23.61 -1.05
C GLN A 83 -1.58 -22.42 -2.00
N TYR A 84 -1.65 -22.71 -3.29
CA TYR A 84 -1.51 -21.72 -4.34
C TYR A 84 -2.84 -21.53 -5.06
N PHE A 85 -3.23 -20.28 -5.35
CA PHE A 85 -4.46 -19.99 -6.11
C PHE A 85 -4.38 -20.46 -7.57
N PHE A 86 -3.17 -20.60 -8.11
CA PHE A 86 -2.94 -20.92 -9.52
C PHE A 86 -1.88 -22.01 -9.67
N SER A 87 -1.91 -22.71 -10.81
CA SER A 87 -0.82 -23.62 -11.16
C SER A 87 0.50 -22.87 -11.36
N LYS A 88 1.61 -23.59 -11.21
CA LYS A 88 2.98 -23.03 -11.39
C LYS A 88 3.15 -22.33 -12.75
N GLU A 89 2.58 -22.89 -13.81
CA GLU A 89 2.64 -22.36 -15.18
C GLU A 89 1.89 -21.03 -15.27
N LYS A 90 0.68 -20.96 -14.68
CA LYS A 90 -0.12 -19.73 -14.62
C LYS A 90 0.56 -18.66 -13.76
N ILE A 91 1.16 -19.03 -12.63
CA ILE A 91 1.90 -18.07 -11.80
C ILE A 91 3.04 -17.45 -12.60
N LYS A 92 3.82 -18.27 -13.32
CA LYS A 92 4.90 -17.77 -14.18
C LYS A 92 4.40 -16.87 -15.30
N GLU A 93 3.28 -17.22 -15.93
CA GLU A 93 2.64 -16.42 -16.98
C GLU A 93 2.21 -15.05 -16.43
N TYR A 94 1.47 -15.03 -15.32
CA TYR A 94 0.97 -13.81 -14.72
C TYR A 94 2.12 -12.94 -14.19
N SER A 95 3.13 -13.53 -13.56
CA SER A 95 4.29 -12.78 -13.08
C SER A 95 5.03 -12.06 -14.22
N ARG A 96 5.21 -12.71 -15.39
CA ARG A 96 5.79 -12.05 -16.59
C ARG A 96 4.90 -10.90 -17.10
N LYS A 97 3.57 -11.09 -17.09
CA LYS A 97 2.63 -10.04 -17.50
C LYS A 97 2.68 -8.84 -16.54
N ILE A 98 2.72 -9.10 -15.23
CA ILE A 98 2.85 -8.05 -14.21
C ILE A 98 4.17 -7.30 -14.39
N GLU A 99 5.29 -8.01 -14.51
CA GLU A 99 6.60 -7.40 -14.75
C GLU A 99 6.59 -6.51 -15.99
N LYS A 100 6.00 -6.97 -17.08
CA LYS A 100 5.83 -6.18 -18.31
C LYS A 100 5.02 -4.91 -18.06
N VAL A 101 3.86 -5.02 -17.39
CA VAL A 101 2.99 -3.87 -17.08
C VAL A 101 3.72 -2.86 -16.18
N VAL A 102 4.44 -3.33 -15.14
CA VAL A 102 5.20 -2.47 -14.23
C VAL A 102 6.29 -1.70 -14.99
N ASN A 103 7.04 -2.38 -15.87
CA ASN A 103 8.08 -1.74 -16.68
C ASN A 103 7.50 -0.75 -17.70
N GLU A 104 6.39 -1.09 -18.35
CA GLU A 104 5.69 -0.19 -19.27
C GLU A 104 5.17 1.06 -18.55
N LEU A 105 4.63 0.91 -17.34
CA LEU A 105 4.18 2.04 -16.52
C LEU A 105 5.35 2.90 -16.06
N ALA A 106 6.47 2.30 -15.62
CA ALA A 106 7.67 3.06 -15.25
C ALA A 106 8.17 3.94 -16.41
N GLY A 107 8.16 3.40 -17.64
CA GLY A 107 8.50 4.15 -18.85
C GLY A 107 7.47 5.23 -19.20
N LYS A 108 6.18 4.87 -19.26
CA LYS A 108 5.08 5.79 -19.61
C LYS A 108 4.98 6.98 -18.64
N LEU A 109 5.23 6.74 -17.37
CA LEU A 109 5.18 7.76 -16.32
C LEU A 109 6.54 8.47 -16.14
N HIS A 110 7.55 8.16 -16.94
CA HIS A 110 8.90 8.72 -16.86
C HIS A 110 9.50 8.70 -15.43
N LEU A 111 9.32 7.53 -14.73
CA LEU A 111 9.71 7.44 -13.33
C LEU A 111 11.22 7.38 -13.10
N LEU A 112 12.01 7.00 -14.10
CA LEU A 112 13.46 6.87 -13.96
C LEU A 112 14.23 8.19 -13.98
N GLU A 113 13.59 9.28 -14.42
CA GLU A 113 14.23 10.57 -14.69
C GLU A 113 13.82 11.66 -13.71
N CYS A 114 13.12 11.31 -12.62
CA CYS A 114 12.59 12.30 -11.69
C CYS A 114 12.93 11.97 -10.23
N SER A 115 12.73 12.95 -9.35
CA SER A 115 12.95 12.82 -7.91
C SER A 115 12.01 11.78 -7.28
N ASP A 116 12.36 11.28 -6.09
CA ASP A 116 11.52 10.30 -5.39
C ASP A 116 10.11 10.84 -5.11
N TYR A 117 9.99 12.12 -4.77
CA TYR A 117 8.69 12.79 -4.64
C TYR A 117 7.87 12.76 -5.94
N GLU A 118 8.50 13.08 -7.08
CA GLU A 118 7.81 13.07 -8.37
C GLU A 118 7.44 11.65 -8.82
N LYS A 119 8.28 10.65 -8.53
CA LYS A 119 7.95 9.24 -8.75
C LYS A 119 6.69 8.86 -7.98
N GLU A 120 6.65 9.18 -6.70
CA GLU A 120 5.51 8.93 -5.83
C GLU A 120 4.25 9.63 -6.35
N LEU A 121 4.34 10.94 -6.64
CA LEU A 121 3.21 11.72 -7.15
C LEU A 121 2.64 11.13 -8.45
N ARG A 122 3.49 10.76 -9.40
CA ARG A 122 3.05 10.16 -10.67
C ARG A 122 2.43 8.78 -10.49
N VAL A 123 2.95 7.96 -9.56
CA VAL A 123 2.36 6.67 -9.20
C VAL A 123 0.99 6.87 -8.55
N HIS A 124 0.90 7.79 -7.58
CA HIS A 124 -0.34 8.14 -6.92
C HIS A 124 -1.40 8.60 -7.94
N ASP A 125 -1.05 9.56 -8.78
CA ASP A 125 -1.96 10.11 -9.80
C ASP A 125 -2.43 9.04 -10.78
N TRP A 126 -1.52 8.14 -11.19
CA TRP A 126 -1.90 7.03 -12.06
C TRP A 126 -2.89 6.08 -11.36
N ILE A 127 -2.64 5.72 -10.11
CA ILE A 127 -3.56 4.89 -9.31
C ILE A 127 -4.93 5.58 -9.23
N CYS A 128 -4.98 6.84 -8.81
CA CYS A 128 -6.22 7.59 -8.63
C CYS A 128 -7.03 7.76 -9.92
N GLN A 129 -6.36 7.83 -11.07
CA GLN A 129 -7.02 8.01 -12.37
C GLN A 129 -7.45 6.70 -13.04
N ASN A 130 -6.76 5.60 -12.75
CA ASN A 130 -6.91 4.36 -13.53
C ASN A 130 -7.45 3.19 -12.72
N VAL A 131 -7.58 3.31 -11.39
CA VAL A 131 -8.03 2.22 -10.53
C VAL A 131 -9.31 2.64 -9.81
N ALA A 132 -10.37 1.86 -9.96
CA ALA A 132 -11.60 2.03 -9.21
C ALA A 132 -11.56 1.22 -7.91
N TYR A 133 -12.19 1.73 -6.84
CA TYR A 133 -12.39 0.94 -5.63
C TYR A 133 -13.41 -0.18 -5.86
N ASP A 134 -13.11 -1.39 -5.42
CA ASP A 134 -13.97 -2.56 -5.60
C ASP A 134 -14.92 -2.77 -4.41
N TYR A 135 -16.05 -2.09 -4.43
CA TYR A 135 -17.10 -2.26 -3.42
C TYR A 135 -17.75 -3.65 -3.43
N GLU A 136 -17.68 -4.38 -4.56
CA GLU A 136 -18.27 -5.71 -4.72
C GLU A 136 -17.28 -6.84 -4.38
N GLY A 137 -16.02 -6.52 -4.10
CA GLY A 137 -14.96 -7.48 -3.78
C GLY A 137 -15.19 -8.29 -2.51
N THR A 138 -16.27 -8.00 -1.75
CA THR A 138 -16.72 -8.79 -0.59
C THR A 138 -17.78 -9.84 -0.94
N ASP A 139 -18.22 -9.91 -2.19
CA ASP A 139 -19.22 -10.89 -2.64
C ASP A 139 -18.61 -12.30 -2.68
N LYS A 140 -18.97 -13.13 -1.68
CA LYS A 140 -18.44 -14.48 -1.48
C LYS A 140 -18.74 -15.43 -2.64
N ASP A 141 -19.70 -15.12 -3.50
CA ASP A 141 -20.09 -15.93 -4.65
C ASP A 141 -19.12 -15.82 -5.84
N LYS A 142 -18.16 -14.90 -5.78
CA LYS A 142 -17.17 -14.65 -6.83
C LYS A 142 -15.73 -14.75 -6.33
N VAL A 143 -15.36 -15.94 -5.82
CA VAL A 143 -14.08 -16.23 -5.17
C VAL A 143 -12.86 -15.71 -5.96
N SER A 144 -12.82 -15.88 -7.27
CA SER A 144 -11.70 -15.40 -8.10
C SER A 144 -11.56 -13.87 -8.12
N ARG A 145 -12.68 -13.16 -8.05
CA ARG A 145 -12.71 -11.69 -8.01
C ARG A 145 -12.30 -11.17 -6.63
N VAL A 146 -12.78 -11.81 -5.56
CA VAL A 146 -12.37 -11.48 -4.19
C VAL A 146 -10.86 -11.62 -4.03
N ILE A 147 -10.27 -12.71 -4.54
CA ILE A 147 -8.82 -12.92 -4.52
C ILE A 147 -8.10 -11.80 -5.25
N ALA A 148 -8.53 -11.42 -6.46
CA ALA A 148 -7.89 -10.39 -7.24
C ALA A 148 -7.98 -9.01 -6.57
N SER A 149 -9.11 -8.67 -5.94
CA SER A 149 -9.36 -7.39 -5.28
C SER A 149 -8.39 -7.09 -4.15
N HIS A 150 -7.96 -8.11 -3.40
CA HIS A 150 -7.04 -7.98 -2.26
C HIS A 150 -5.56 -8.12 -2.64
N ASN A 151 -5.25 -8.21 -3.92
CA ASN A 151 -3.88 -8.34 -4.39
C ASN A 151 -3.61 -7.47 -5.63
N ILE A 152 -2.37 -7.47 -6.08
CA ILE A 152 -1.91 -6.64 -7.21
C ILE A 152 -2.58 -6.97 -8.56
N LEU A 153 -3.20 -8.14 -8.71
CA LEU A 153 -3.94 -8.48 -9.93
C LEU A 153 -5.16 -7.56 -10.12
N GLY A 154 -5.82 -7.16 -9.04
CA GLY A 154 -6.92 -6.20 -9.08
C GLY A 154 -6.51 -4.91 -9.80
N VAL A 155 -5.35 -4.37 -9.45
CA VAL A 155 -4.82 -3.15 -10.05
C VAL A 155 -4.29 -3.39 -11.47
N PHE A 156 -3.37 -4.35 -11.65
CA PHE A 156 -2.63 -4.49 -12.91
C PHE A 156 -3.40 -5.21 -14.01
N ALA A 157 -4.40 -6.03 -13.68
CA ALA A 157 -5.16 -6.79 -14.66
C ALA A 157 -6.62 -6.30 -14.82
N TYR A 158 -7.22 -5.79 -13.75
CA TYR A 158 -8.65 -5.46 -13.73
C TYR A 158 -8.94 -3.98 -13.51
N HIS A 159 -7.94 -3.17 -13.16
CA HIS A 159 -8.10 -1.74 -12.81
C HIS A 159 -9.16 -1.50 -11.73
N LYS A 160 -9.34 -2.47 -10.83
CA LYS A 160 -10.32 -2.45 -9.76
C LYS A 160 -9.83 -3.28 -8.59
N ALA A 161 -9.65 -2.65 -7.41
CA ALA A 161 -9.12 -3.31 -6.23
C ALA A 161 -9.66 -2.69 -4.94
N GLN A 162 -9.50 -3.40 -3.83
CA GLN A 162 -9.69 -2.87 -2.49
C GLN A 162 -8.36 -2.29 -1.95
N CYS A 163 -8.42 -1.67 -0.77
CA CYS A 163 -7.30 -0.95 -0.15
C CYS A 163 -6.00 -1.76 -0.11
N GLU A 164 -6.08 -3.04 0.26
CA GLU A 164 -4.89 -3.91 0.33
C GLU A 164 -4.25 -4.13 -1.05
N GLY A 165 -5.07 -4.38 -2.08
CA GLY A 165 -4.59 -4.53 -3.46
C GLY A 165 -3.95 -3.25 -4.00
N ILE A 166 -4.56 -2.08 -3.69
CA ILE A 166 -4.04 -0.75 -4.06
C ILE A 166 -2.71 -0.49 -3.35
N ALA A 167 -2.64 -0.64 -2.03
CA ALA A 167 -1.41 -0.42 -1.27
C ALA A 167 -0.26 -1.33 -1.71
N LYS A 168 -0.55 -2.60 -2.01
CA LYS A 168 0.43 -3.54 -2.57
C LYS A 168 0.92 -3.12 -3.97
N ALA A 169 0.04 -2.61 -4.83
CA ALA A 169 0.42 -2.15 -6.16
C ALA A 169 1.27 -0.87 -6.12
N VAL A 170 0.93 0.08 -5.25
CA VAL A 170 1.76 1.27 -4.97
C VAL A 170 3.17 0.85 -4.58
N LYS A 171 3.30 -0.09 -3.61
CA LYS A 171 4.61 -0.62 -3.20
C LYS A 171 5.37 -1.26 -4.36
N VAL A 172 4.71 -2.05 -5.21
CA VAL A 172 5.37 -2.69 -6.38
C VAL A 172 5.90 -1.65 -7.35
N LEU A 173 5.11 -0.62 -7.69
CA LEU A 173 5.52 0.43 -8.62
C LEU A 173 6.67 1.28 -8.08
N LEU A 174 6.59 1.70 -6.82
CA LEU A 174 7.63 2.52 -6.19
C LEU A 174 8.94 1.74 -5.99
N ASN A 175 8.86 0.50 -5.52
CA ASN A 175 10.05 -0.34 -5.35
C ASN A 175 10.71 -0.71 -6.70
N ALA A 176 9.96 -0.73 -7.80
CA ALA A 176 10.51 -0.96 -9.14
C ALA A 176 11.43 0.18 -9.61
N VAL A 177 11.26 1.37 -9.04
CA VAL A 177 12.04 2.58 -9.36
C VAL A 177 12.86 3.07 -8.16
N ASP A 178 13.20 2.14 -7.26
CA ASP A 178 14.08 2.31 -6.12
C ASP A 178 13.59 3.29 -5.03
N VAL A 179 12.30 3.57 -4.97
CA VAL A 179 11.67 4.28 -3.85
C VAL A 179 11.19 3.26 -2.80
N LYS A 180 11.66 3.38 -1.56
CA LYS A 180 11.26 2.50 -0.47
C LYS A 180 9.81 2.79 -0.08
N CYS A 181 9.01 1.71 -0.04
CA CYS A 181 7.61 1.77 0.31
C CYS A 181 7.22 0.52 1.10
N ILE A 182 6.48 0.67 2.19
CA ILE A 182 5.91 -0.43 2.97
C ILE A 182 4.39 -0.42 2.88
N VAL A 183 3.77 -1.59 3.01
CA VAL A 183 2.32 -1.73 3.15
C VAL A 183 1.99 -1.74 4.63
N VAL A 184 1.15 -0.83 5.07
CA VAL A 184 0.66 -0.74 6.44
C VAL A 184 -0.75 -1.33 6.49
N THR A 185 -1.08 -2.04 7.57
CA THR A 185 -2.44 -2.47 7.86
C THR A 185 -2.87 -1.98 9.24
N GLY A 186 -4.17 -1.84 9.40
CA GLY A 186 -4.78 -1.36 10.61
C GLY A 186 -6.27 -1.17 10.42
N THR A 187 -6.82 -0.20 11.11
CA THR A 187 -8.19 0.26 10.91
C THR A 187 -8.20 1.71 10.47
N ALA A 188 -9.16 2.07 9.64
CA ALA A 188 -9.42 3.46 9.27
C ALA A 188 -10.92 3.73 9.23
N GLY A 189 -11.31 4.98 9.46
CA GLY A 189 -12.71 5.37 9.43
C GLY A 189 -12.94 6.77 9.92
N LYS A 190 -14.17 7.28 9.70
CA LYS A 190 -14.64 8.60 10.12
C LYS A 190 -15.76 8.46 11.12
N ASP A 191 -15.84 9.44 12.03
CA ASP A 191 -16.96 9.55 12.98
C ASP A 191 -17.17 8.26 13.83
N GLY A 192 -16.08 7.55 14.16
CA GLY A 192 -16.11 6.33 14.98
C GLY A 192 -16.40 5.02 14.22
N ASN A 193 -16.71 5.08 12.94
CA ASN A 193 -16.92 3.89 12.10
C ASN A 193 -15.58 3.38 11.56
N MET A 194 -14.83 2.67 12.40
CA MET A 194 -13.53 2.11 12.03
C MET A 194 -13.70 0.73 11.39
N GLY A 195 -13.04 0.50 10.25
CA GLY A 195 -12.99 -0.79 9.57
C GLY A 195 -11.57 -1.21 9.20
N PRO A 196 -11.33 -2.49 8.87
CA PRO A 196 -10.02 -2.94 8.38
C PRO A 196 -9.57 -2.13 7.17
N HIS A 197 -8.32 -1.71 7.17
CA HIS A 197 -7.77 -0.87 6.11
C HIS A 197 -6.28 -1.13 5.87
N ALA A 198 -5.82 -0.77 4.66
CA ALA A 198 -4.43 -0.84 4.28
C ALA A 198 -4.01 0.39 3.48
N TRP A 199 -2.81 0.91 3.77
CA TRP A 199 -2.21 2.07 3.12
C TRP A 199 -0.69 1.92 3.03
N ASN A 200 0.05 2.97 2.76
CA ASN A 200 1.49 2.91 2.60
C ASN A 200 2.22 3.89 3.56
N ILE A 201 3.49 3.58 3.85
CA ILE A 201 4.49 4.57 4.22
C ILE A 201 5.56 4.56 3.12
N VAL A 202 5.86 5.74 2.59
CA VAL A 202 6.83 5.97 1.52
C VAL A 202 8.00 6.77 2.08
N ASN A 203 9.22 6.40 1.71
CA ASN A 203 10.41 7.14 2.10
C ASN A 203 10.81 8.10 0.98
N ILE A 204 10.71 9.39 1.25
CA ILE A 204 11.11 10.46 0.32
C ILE A 204 12.32 11.18 0.88
N ASP A 205 13.43 11.11 0.16
CA ASP A 205 14.71 11.76 0.53
C ASP A 205 15.18 11.37 1.96
N GLY A 206 14.93 10.13 2.38
CA GLY A 206 15.32 9.60 3.69
C GLY A 206 14.27 9.78 4.80
N GLU A 207 13.17 10.48 4.55
CA GLU A 207 12.10 10.74 5.51
C GLU A 207 10.84 9.94 5.16
N PRO A 208 10.20 9.27 6.15
CA PRO A 208 8.98 8.52 5.92
C PRO A 208 7.73 9.41 5.98
N TYR A 209 6.72 9.10 5.14
CA TYR A 209 5.44 9.77 5.05
C TYR A 209 4.32 8.76 4.84
N HIS A 210 3.14 9.01 5.39
CA HIS A 210 1.96 8.23 5.09
C HIS A 210 1.36 8.62 3.74
N LEU A 211 0.97 7.60 2.97
CA LEU A 211 0.27 7.73 1.69
C LEU A 211 -0.94 6.79 1.67
N ASP A 212 -2.14 7.31 1.48
CA ASP A 212 -3.33 6.50 1.25
C ASP A 212 -4.00 6.85 -0.07
N ALA A 213 -3.52 6.24 -1.15
CA ALA A 213 -4.10 6.40 -2.47
C ALA A 213 -5.54 5.87 -2.56
N THR A 214 -5.97 4.96 -1.67
CA THR A 214 -7.34 4.45 -1.63
C THR A 214 -8.33 5.55 -1.25
N TRP A 215 -8.00 6.36 -0.25
CA TRP A 215 -8.85 7.46 0.19
C TRP A 215 -8.76 8.67 -0.73
N ASP A 216 -7.68 8.78 -1.50
CA ASP A 216 -7.50 9.80 -2.53
C ASP A 216 -8.08 9.42 -3.91
N ILE A 217 -8.56 8.17 -4.13
CA ILE A 217 -9.22 7.78 -5.37
C ILE A 217 -10.47 8.64 -5.59
N SER A 218 -10.49 9.32 -6.73
CA SER A 218 -11.62 10.16 -7.11
C SER A 218 -12.87 9.32 -7.36
N LEU A 219 -13.99 9.77 -6.83
CA LEU A 219 -15.29 9.23 -7.21
C LEU A 219 -15.52 9.47 -8.72
N PRO A 220 -16.19 8.53 -9.43
CA PRO A 220 -16.42 8.63 -10.88
C PRO A 220 -17.05 9.96 -11.34
N GLU A 221 -17.81 10.60 -10.46
CA GLU A 221 -18.55 11.84 -10.72
C GLU A 221 -17.66 13.10 -10.76
N SER A 222 -16.48 13.08 -10.14
CA SER A 222 -15.65 14.29 -10.03
C SER A 222 -14.47 14.32 -11.00
N MET A 223 -13.97 13.18 -11.47
CA MET A 223 -12.74 13.02 -12.28
C MET A 223 -11.53 13.77 -11.70
N ARG A 224 -11.52 14.03 -10.38
CA ARG A 224 -10.50 14.84 -9.70
C ARG A 224 -9.66 13.97 -8.80
N ILE A 225 -8.35 14.10 -8.95
CA ILE A 225 -7.40 13.55 -7.98
C ILE A 225 -7.45 14.43 -6.73
N THR A 226 -7.46 13.80 -5.56
CA THR A 226 -7.28 14.49 -4.30
C THR A 226 -5.91 14.10 -3.72
N TYR A 227 -5.40 14.94 -2.85
CA TYR A 227 -4.10 14.73 -2.18
C TYR A 227 -4.26 14.87 -0.67
N ASP A 228 -5.47 14.57 -0.19
CA ASP A 228 -5.84 14.74 1.22
C ASP A 228 -5.03 13.78 2.11
N TYR A 229 -4.64 12.64 1.54
CA TYR A 229 -3.86 11.58 2.21
C TYR A 229 -2.48 11.36 1.56
N PHE A 230 -1.96 12.41 0.91
CA PHE A 230 -0.65 12.35 0.26
C PHE A 230 0.43 12.95 1.18
N ASN A 231 1.37 12.12 1.61
CA ASN A 231 2.52 12.48 2.44
C ASN A 231 2.13 13.16 3.76
N LEU A 232 1.27 12.48 4.53
CA LEU A 232 0.87 12.92 5.86
C LEU A 232 1.89 12.54 6.94
N THR A 233 1.87 13.33 8.02
CA THR A 233 2.56 13.00 9.28
C THR A 233 1.71 12.02 10.11
N ASP A 234 2.36 11.40 11.15
CA ASP A 234 1.65 10.57 12.14
C ASP A 234 0.47 11.34 12.76
N ASP A 235 0.68 12.61 13.14
CA ASP A 235 -0.35 13.43 13.80
C ASP A 235 -1.61 13.63 12.94
N LEU A 236 -1.44 13.78 11.62
CA LEU A 236 -2.55 13.95 10.69
C LEU A 236 -3.19 12.60 10.33
N MET A 237 -2.37 11.57 10.07
CA MET A 237 -2.88 10.28 9.67
C MET A 237 -3.66 9.59 10.80
N ASN A 238 -3.18 9.69 12.03
CA ASN A 238 -3.79 9.05 13.20
C ASN A 238 -5.13 9.67 13.63
N LEU A 239 -5.57 10.75 13.01
CA LEU A 239 -6.93 11.28 13.23
C LEU A 239 -8.01 10.31 12.73
N GLU A 240 -7.71 9.54 11.69
CA GLU A 240 -8.68 8.68 11.02
C GLU A 240 -8.13 7.26 10.75
N HIS A 241 -6.84 7.01 11.05
CA HIS A 241 -6.15 5.72 10.85
C HIS A 241 -5.48 5.25 12.13
N ASN A 242 -5.60 3.96 12.41
CA ASN A 242 -5.00 3.32 13.59
C ASN A 242 -4.18 2.09 13.13
N PRO A 243 -2.84 2.19 13.05
CA PRO A 243 -1.99 1.10 12.60
C PRO A 243 -1.91 -0.04 13.62
N GLU A 244 -1.81 -1.28 13.15
CA GLU A 244 -1.68 -2.46 13.99
C GLU A 244 -0.25 -2.69 14.52
N ASN A 245 0.75 -2.12 13.86
CA ASN A 245 2.17 -2.42 14.11
C ASN A 245 2.96 -1.16 14.45
N VAL A 246 4.15 -1.37 15.02
CA VAL A 246 5.14 -0.31 15.14
C VAL A 246 5.62 0.10 13.75
N LEU A 247 5.59 1.38 13.46
CA LEU A 247 5.92 1.95 12.14
C LEU A 247 7.08 2.94 12.23
N PRO A 248 7.74 3.26 11.11
CA PRO A 248 8.64 4.41 11.04
C PRO A 248 7.89 5.68 11.42
N LYS A 249 8.54 6.59 12.15
CA LYS A 249 7.94 7.84 12.61
C LYS A 249 7.85 8.87 11.49
N CYS A 250 6.63 9.22 11.08
CA CYS A 250 6.35 10.21 10.05
C CYS A 250 6.15 11.60 10.69
N ASN A 251 7.25 12.25 11.07
CA ASN A 251 7.20 13.51 11.84
C ASN A 251 7.33 14.78 10.97
N LYS A 252 7.74 14.65 9.70
CA LYS A 252 7.97 15.79 8.82
C LYS A 252 6.83 15.97 7.84
N GLY A 253 6.40 17.23 7.63
CA GLY A 253 5.35 17.59 6.69
C GLY A 253 5.87 18.16 5.36
N SER A 254 7.20 18.26 5.16
CA SER A 254 7.78 19.01 4.02
C SER A 254 7.45 18.42 2.64
N ALA A 255 7.16 17.12 2.55
CA ALA A 255 6.72 16.45 1.31
C ALA A 255 5.19 16.39 1.16
N ASN A 256 4.39 16.90 2.11
CA ASN A 256 2.95 17.00 1.91
C ASN A 256 2.63 17.82 0.65
N TYR A 257 1.64 17.38 -0.14
CA TYR A 257 1.31 17.97 -1.43
C TYR A 257 1.03 19.48 -1.32
N PHE A 258 0.22 19.88 -0.36
CA PHE A 258 -0.18 21.30 -0.22
C PHE A 258 0.96 22.18 0.25
N ILE A 259 1.79 21.70 1.17
CA ILE A 259 2.98 22.41 1.66
C ILE A 259 4.00 22.55 0.52
N LYS A 260 4.29 21.47 -0.18
CA LYS A 260 5.27 21.47 -1.29
C LYS A 260 4.86 22.40 -2.42
N ASN A 261 3.57 22.50 -2.70
CA ASN A 261 3.00 23.37 -3.75
C ASN A 261 2.62 24.77 -3.23
N ARG A 262 2.92 25.11 -1.98
CA ARG A 262 2.63 26.43 -1.36
C ARG A 262 1.16 26.82 -1.46
N CYS A 263 0.29 25.86 -1.30
CA CYS A 263 -1.16 26.04 -1.28
C CYS A 263 -1.79 25.62 0.05
N ASP A 264 -1.03 25.73 1.13
CA ASP A 264 -1.46 25.63 2.53
C ASP A 264 -1.57 27.04 3.14
N PHE A 265 -2.71 27.35 3.76
CA PHE A 265 -2.98 28.72 4.23
C PHE A 265 -3.41 28.73 5.70
N GLN A 266 -2.69 29.51 6.49
CA GLN A 266 -2.95 29.71 7.91
C GLN A 266 -3.82 30.96 8.17
N THR A 267 -3.97 31.86 7.19
CA THR A 267 -4.76 33.08 7.33
C THR A 267 -5.73 33.26 6.16
N ARG A 268 -6.90 33.86 6.47
CA ARG A 268 -7.91 34.19 5.46
C ARG A 268 -7.33 35.15 4.39
N TYR A 269 -6.47 36.06 4.80
CA TYR A 269 -5.86 37.04 3.89
C TYR A 269 -5.00 36.39 2.82
N THR A 270 -4.10 35.49 3.21
CA THR A 270 -3.22 34.79 2.27
C THR A 270 -4.00 33.85 1.35
N LEU A 271 -5.03 33.16 1.88
CA LEU A 271 -5.93 32.32 1.10
C LEU A 271 -6.69 33.15 0.04
N LEU A 272 -7.29 34.30 0.41
CA LEU A 272 -8.03 35.13 -0.53
C LEU A 272 -7.13 35.70 -1.63
N LYS A 273 -5.92 36.13 -1.31
CA LYS A 273 -4.93 36.55 -2.31
C LYS A 273 -4.58 35.43 -3.29
N TYR A 274 -4.37 34.20 -2.80
CA TYR A 274 -4.13 33.05 -3.64
C TYR A 274 -5.30 32.79 -4.58
N ILE A 275 -6.53 32.73 -4.05
CA ILE A 275 -7.75 32.50 -4.84
C ILE A 275 -7.88 33.57 -5.95
N GLN A 276 -7.72 34.84 -5.60
CA GLN A 276 -7.82 35.96 -6.56
C GLN A 276 -6.76 35.80 -7.68
N ALA A 277 -5.52 35.55 -7.32
CA ALA A 277 -4.44 35.36 -8.31
C ALA A 277 -4.73 34.17 -9.25
N GLN A 278 -5.25 33.05 -8.73
CA GLN A 278 -5.56 31.89 -9.56
C GLN A 278 -6.75 32.17 -10.51
N ILE A 279 -7.74 32.92 -10.07
CA ILE A 279 -8.89 33.35 -10.92
C ILE A 279 -8.37 34.27 -12.04
N GLU A 280 -7.51 35.24 -11.73
CA GLU A 280 -6.90 36.13 -12.71
C GLU A 280 -6.07 35.35 -13.77
N HIS A 281 -5.46 34.23 -13.38
CA HIS A 281 -4.79 33.30 -14.30
C HIS A 281 -5.73 32.32 -15.02
N GLY A 282 -7.05 32.49 -14.89
CA GLY A 282 -8.05 31.68 -15.59
C GLY A 282 -8.23 30.26 -15.05
N LYS A 283 -7.75 29.98 -13.86
CA LYS A 283 -7.98 28.67 -13.21
C LYS A 283 -9.46 28.53 -12.85
N LYS A 284 -10.05 27.41 -13.29
CA LYS A 284 -11.45 27.07 -12.98
C LYS A 284 -11.59 26.27 -11.69
N GLU A 285 -10.51 25.72 -11.20
CA GLU A 285 -10.48 24.82 -10.04
C GLU A 285 -9.24 25.10 -9.21
N LEU A 286 -9.41 25.02 -7.91
CA LEU A 286 -8.36 25.28 -6.94
C LEU A 286 -8.29 24.14 -5.92
N LEU A 287 -7.09 23.65 -5.68
CA LEU A 287 -6.78 22.75 -4.57
C LEU A 287 -5.97 23.51 -3.54
N PHE A 288 -6.39 23.50 -2.29
CA PHE A 288 -5.65 24.11 -1.19
C PHE A 288 -6.03 23.52 0.16
N LEU A 289 -5.11 23.63 1.11
CA LEU A 289 -5.33 23.29 2.51
C LEU A 289 -5.56 24.57 3.31
N SER A 290 -6.70 24.66 3.99
CA SER A 290 -7.00 25.79 4.89
C SER A 290 -6.79 25.37 6.35
N LEU A 291 -5.84 26.01 7.01
CA LEU A 291 -5.52 25.84 8.43
C LEU A 291 -6.05 26.96 9.29
N ILE A 292 -7.02 27.74 8.80
CA ILE A 292 -7.51 29.00 9.40
C ILE A 292 -8.26 28.80 10.72
N HIS A 293 -8.78 27.59 10.96
CA HIS A 293 -9.56 27.27 12.16
C HIS A 293 -9.04 25.99 12.85
N ILE A 294 -7.76 25.98 13.23
CA ILE A 294 -7.20 24.88 14.03
C ILE A 294 -7.46 25.15 15.53
N SER A 295 -8.72 25.34 15.92
CA SER A 295 -9.19 25.10 17.29
C SER A 295 -9.99 23.79 17.39
N GLU A 296 -10.30 23.17 16.26
CA GLU A 296 -10.87 21.82 16.12
C GLU A 296 -10.18 21.14 14.94
N PRO A 297 -9.98 19.80 14.94
CA PRO A 297 -9.37 19.11 13.79
C PRO A 297 -10.23 19.36 12.55
N THR A 298 -9.76 20.28 11.73
CA THR A 298 -10.52 20.80 10.60
C THR A 298 -10.39 19.85 9.43
N ARG A 299 -11.54 19.30 9.03
CA ARG A 299 -11.72 18.62 7.76
C ARG A 299 -11.18 19.48 6.62
N LEU A 300 -10.42 18.88 5.73
CA LEU A 300 -10.09 19.48 4.42
C LEU A 300 -11.39 19.94 3.76
N ARG A 301 -11.57 21.24 3.61
CA ARG A 301 -12.75 21.79 2.93
C ARG A 301 -12.39 22.05 1.48
N ARG A 302 -13.16 21.43 0.60
CA ARG A 302 -13.18 21.72 -0.83
C ARG A 302 -14.22 22.81 -1.08
N ILE A 303 -13.85 23.77 -1.90
CA ILE A 303 -14.77 24.74 -2.52
C ILE A 303 -14.67 24.56 -4.03
#